data_0ae24ca2740cd25e23834ea1c40657c4
#
_entry.id   0ae24ca2740cd25e23834ea1c40657c4
#
_cell.length_a   1.000
_cell.length_b   1.000
_cell.length_c   1.000
_cell.angle_alpha   90.00
_cell.angle_beta   90.00
_cell.angle_gamma   90.00
#
_symmetry.space_group_name_H-M   'P 1'
#
loop_
_entity.id
_entity.type
_entity.pdbx_description
1 polymer ?
#
loop_
_entity_poly.entity_id
_entity_poly.type
_entity_poly.pdbx_seq_one_letter_code
_entity_poly.pdbx_strand_id
1 'polypeptide(L)'
;MKKHIFFLLLFFSAYIQANTFFNVRDFGAKGDGKSIDSPAINAAIDAASQAGGGTVIFPAGTYPSYSIRLKSNITILLESGSVLLAATTTPENGYDAPEPNEYKQYQDFGHSHWHNSLIWGENLENVTICGQGLINGTGLNRGDKNVLGAGIGNKAISLKLCRNVILRDLRMLQCGHFALLATGVDNLTIDNLSIDTNRDGLDIDCCRNVRVSNCTVNTPWDDGIVLKACYGLGFFKDTENVTITNCFVSGYAQTTLLSGVFRTEQPVAPDGDKPYGRIKLGTESSGGFKNIAISNCTFQNCRGLALETVDGGSLEDIVISNITMRDIFNSPIFIRLGGRMRSPQGTPVGTIKRISIDNVNVYNADSRFACLISGMPDHCIEDVKISNLRIVYKGGGTKEQASLIVPENEKKYPEPDMFGIIPASFLYVRHAKNVEISNVEVSFLTPDYRPTVQLEDVKESVFRNVKINQPEAPKLFVLKNSDKPVVLK
;
A
#
# COMPACT_ATOMS: atom_id res chain seq x y z
N MET A 1 -82.14 16.22 23.24
CA MET A 1 -81.07 15.21 23.09
C MET A 1 -80.34 15.45 21.78
N LYS A 2 -79.16 16.09 21.82
CA LYS A 2 -78.31 16.32 20.62
C LYS A 2 -77.33 15.16 20.51
N LYS A 3 -77.42 14.37 19.44
CA LYS A 3 -76.46 13.31 19.11
C LYS A 3 -75.23 13.95 18.45
N HIS A 4 -74.09 13.89 19.09
CA HIS A 4 -72.79 14.21 18.45
C HIS A 4 -72.28 12.96 17.75
N ILE A 5 -72.17 13.02 16.40
CA ILE A 5 -71.51 11.98 15.58
C ILE A 5 -70.02 12.38 15.55
N PHE A 6 -69.20 11.51 16.14
CA PHE A 6 -67.72 11.61 16.11
C PHE A 6 -67.24 10.93 14.82
N PHE A 7 -66.70 11.70 13.86
CA PHE A 7 -66.07 11.17 12.64
C PHE A 7 -64.61 10.84 13.00
N LEU A 8 -64.28 9.54 13.07
CA LEU A 8 -62.92 9.07 13.25
C LEU A 8 -62.22 9.05 11.89
N LEU A 9 -61.38 10.04 11.60
CA LEU A 9 -60.49 10.05 10.43
C LEU A 9 -59.33 9.08 10.69
N LEU A 10 -59.39 7.89 10.12
CA LEU A 10 -58.26 6.96 10.03
C LEU A 10 -57.27 7.45 9.00
N PHE A 11 -56.16 8.07 9.43
CA PHE A 11 -55.01 8.29 8.59
C PHE A 11 -54.30 6.94 8.32
N PHE A 12 -54.55 6.37 7.14
CA PHE A 12 -53.70 5.31 6.60
C PHE A 12 -52.40 5.96 6.14
N SER A 13 -51.37 5.92 6.99
CA SER A 13 -49.99 6.11 6.56
C SER A 13 -49.63 4.90 5.69
N ALA A 14 -49.69 5.06 4.37
CA ALA A 14 -49.07 4.09 3.48
C ALA A 14 -47.55 4.16 3.74
N TYR A 15 -47.03 3.19 4.50
CA TYR A 15 -45.61 2.92 4.52
C TYR A 15 -45.24 2.47 3.10
N ILE A 16 -44.75 3.40 2.29
CA ILE A 16 -44.04 3.07 1.06
C ILE A 16 -42.75 2.43 1.54
N GLN A 17 -42.70 1.10 1.49
CA GLN A 17 -41.46 0.37 1.73
C GLN A 17 -40.51 0.77 0.60
N ALA A 18 -39.56 1.64 0.91
CA ALA A 18 -38.56 2.07 -0.06
C ALA A 18 -37.86 0.80 -0.58
N ASN A 19 -37.75 0.65 -1.90
CA ASN A 19 -36.99 -0.42 -2.49
C ASN A 19 -35.53 -0.26 -2.07
N THR A 20 -34.97 -1.22 -1.33
CA THR A 20 -33.61 -1.18 -0.82
C THR A 20 -32.61 -1.89 -1.74
N PHE A 21 -33.12 -2.56 -2.78
CA PHE A 21 -32.33 -3.31 -3.75
C PHE A 21 -32.57 -2.82 -5.17
N PHE A 22 -31.50 -2.51 -5.89
CA PHE A 22 -31.52 -1.96 -7.24
C PHE A 22 -30.66 -2.85 -8.15
N ASN A 23 -31.31 -3.76 -8.87
CA ASN A 23 -30.62 -4.65 -9.80
C ASN A 23 -30.23 -3.87 -11.05
N VAL A 24 -28.95 -3.83 -11.43
CA VAL A 24 -28.46 -3.10 -12.59
C VAL A 24 -29.15 -3.50 -13.90
N ARG A 25 -29.66 -4.74 -14.00
CA ARG A 25 -30.40 -5.25 -15.17
C ARG A 25 -31.76 -4.57 -15.33
N ASP A 26 -32.41 -4.18 -14.25
CA ASP A 26 -33.69 -3.47 -14.26
C ASP A 26 -33.54 -2.06 -14.84
N PHE A 27 -32.31 -1.53 -14.87
CA PHE A 27 -31.93 -0.25 -15.46
C PHE A 27 -31.34 -0.39 -16.88
N GLY A 28 -31.32 -1.60 -17.43
CA GLY A 28 -30.90 -1.86 -18.81
C GLY A 28 -29.49 -2.46 -18.98
N ALA A 29 -28.75 -2.75 -17.90
CA ALA A 29 -27.46 -3.43 -18.00
C ALA A 29 -27.64 -4.82 -18.60
N LYS A 30 -26.80 -5.18 -19.57
CA LYS A 30 -26.88 -6.45 -20.28
C LYS A 30 -26.11 -7.55 -19.56
N GLY A 31 -24.92 -7.23 -19.05
CA GLY A 31 -24.03 -8.22 -18.46
C GLY A 31 -23.59 -9.32 -19.44
N ASP A 32 -23.50 -8.96 -20.74
CA ASP A 32 -23.24 -9.88 -21.85
C ASP A 32 -21.76 -9.93 -22.29
N GLY A 33 -20.90 -9.15 -21.61
CA GLY A 33 -19.47 -9.04 -21.92
C GLY A 33 -19.14 -8.20 -23.17
N LYS A 34 -20.12 -7.53 -23.78
CA LYS A 34 -19.96 -6.78 -25.03
C LYS A 34 -20.52 -5.36 -24.95
N SER A 35 -21.74 -5.22 -24.42
CA SER A 35 -22.43 -3.95 -24.29
C SER A 35 -21.79 -3.11 -23.17
N ILE A 36 -21.65 -1.80 -23.38
CA ILE A 36 -21.21 -0.89 -22.32
C ILE A 36 -22.36 -0.67 -21.35
N ASP A 37 -22.17 -1.10 -20.11
CA ASP A 37 -23.21 -1.11 -19.07
C ASP A 37 -23.11 0.08 -18.10
N SER A 38 -22.04 0.90 -18.17
CA SER A 38 -21.88 2.05 -17.25
C SER A 38 -23.06 3.03 -17.20
N PRO A 39 -23.79 3.35 -18.28
CA PRO A 39 -24.98 4.20 -18.18
C PRO A 39 -26.10 3.59 -17.32
N ALA A 40 -26.37 2.29 -17.50
CA ALA A 40 -27.38 1.57 -16.73
C ALA A 40 -26.98 1.40 -15.25
N ILE A 41 -25.70 1.12 -15.01
CA ILE A 41 -25.14 1.01 -13.65
C ILE A 41 -25.25 2.34 -12.90
N ASN A 42 -24.86 3.46 -13.55
CA ASN A 42 -24.98 4.78 -12.94
C ASN A 42 -26.45 5.16 -12.70
N ALA A 43 -27.38 4.79 -13.60
CA ALA A 43 -28.82 5.00 -13.39
C ALA A 43 -29.34 4.23 -12.16
N ALA A 44 -28.88 2.99 -11.94
CA ALA A 44 -29.22 2.22 -10.73
C ALA A 44 -28.69 2.88 -9.45
N ILE A 45 -27.46 3.39 -9.48
CA ILE A 45 -26.85 4.13 -8.36
C ILE A 45 -27.61 5.42 -8.07
N ASP A 46 -27.97 6.18 -9.12
CA ASP A 46 -28.74 7.42 -8.97
C ASP A 46 -30.13 7.15 -8.38
N ALA A 47 -30.82 6.10 -8.82
CA ALA A 47 -32.12 5.69 -8.27
C ALA A 47 -32.00 5.29 -6.79
N ALA A 48 -30.98 4.50 -6.42
CA ALA A 48 -30.73 4.15 -5.04
C ALA A 48 -30.43 5.40 -4.18
N SER A 49 -29.65 6.34 -4.69
CA SER A 49 -29.35 7.61 -4.00
C SER A 49 -30.60 8.45 -3.80
N GLN A 50 -31.49 8.55 -4.82
CA GLN A 50 -32.76 9.28 -4.74
C GLN A 50 -33.73 8.65 -3.71
N ALA A 51 -33.63 7.33 -3.51
CA ALA A 51 -34.39 6.62 -2.49
C ALA A 51 -33.81 6.81 -1.05
N GLY A 52 -32.73 7.56 -0.90
CA GLY A 52 -32.05 7.81 0.38
C GLY A 52 -30.93 6.82 0.69
N GLY A 53 -30.63 5.90 -0.21
CA GLY A 53 -29.61 4.87 -0.09
C GLY A 53 -30.13 3.50 -0.50
N GLY A 54 -29.23 2.51 -0.57
CA GLY A 54 -29.60 1.13 -0.90
C GLY A 54 -28.48 0.30 -1.48
N THR A 55 -28.80 -0.94 -1.86
CA THR A 55 -27.85 -1.89 -2.45
C THR A 55 -28.07 -2.00 -3.95
N VAL A 56 -27.03 -1.65 -4.71
CA VAL A 56 -26.98 -1.84 -6.18
C VAL A 56 -26.37 -3.21 -6.45
N ILE A 57 -27.14 -4.12 -7.05
CA ILE A 57 -26.80 -5.54 -7.21
C ILE A 57 -26.38 -5.82 -8.65
N PHE A 58 -25.24 -6.49 -8.79
CA PHE A 58 -24.73 -7.06 -10.02
C PHE A 58 -24.91 -8.58 -10.03
N PRO A 59 -25.95 -9.13 -10.65
CA PRO A 59 -26.08 -10.57 -10.81
C PRO A 59 -24.95 -11.18 -11.66
N ALA A 60 -24.87 -12.51 -11.71
CA ALA A 60 -23.92 -13.21 -12.58
C ALA A 60 -23.98 -12.70 -14.01
N GLY A 61 -22.82 -12.34 -14.58
CA GLY A 61 -22.67 -11.75 -15.91
C GLY A 61 -21.41 -10.89 -16.00
N THR A 62 -21.02 -10.49 -17.21
CA THR A 62 -19.86 -9.62 -17.45
C THR A 62 -20.34 -8.26 -17.91
N TYR A 63 -19.99 -7.21 -17.16
CA TYR A 63 -20.47 -5.83 -17.32
C TYR A 63 -19.33 -4.91 -17.77
N PRO A 64 -19.06 -4.76 -19.10
CA PRO A 64 -18.09 -3.80 -19.60
C PRO A 64 -18.49 -2.38 -19.23
N SER A 65 -17.59 -1.65 -18.58
CA SER A 65 -17.93 -0.32 -18.04
C SER A 65 -16.76 0.65 -18.14
N TYR A 66 -17.09 1.89 -18.39
CA TYR A 66 -16.26 3.05 -18.09
C TYR A 66 -16.56 3.54 -16.67
N SER A 67 -16.42 4.81 -16.38
CA SER A 67 -16.56 5.34 -15.02
C SER A 67 -17.92 5.09 -14.40
N ILE A 68 -17.92 4.48 -13.22
CA ILE A 68 -19.03 4.29 -12.30
C ILE A 68 -18.86 5.32 -11.18
N ARG A 69 -19.88 6.17 -10.98
CA ARG A 69 -19.84 7.29 -10.05
C ARG A 69 -20.61 6.94 -8.79
N LEU A 70 -19.89 6.75 -7.70
CA LEU A 70 -20.49 6.41 -6.40
C LEU A 70 -21.30 7.58 -5.82
N LYS A 71 -22.21 7.25 -4.92
CA LYS A 71 -22.98 8.19 -4.09
C LYS A 71 -22.92 7.76 -2.63
N SER A 72 -23.26 8.68 -1.72
CA SER A 72 -23.36 8.35 -0.29
C SER A 72 -24.50 7.37 0.00
N ASN A 73 -24.33 6.58 1.06
CA ASN A 73 -25.28 5.60 1.55
C ASN A 73 -25.57 4.44 0.55
N ILE A 74 -24.59 4.08 -0.30
CA ILE A 74 -24.73 3.06 -1.33
C ILE A 74 -23.86 1.85 -1.01
N THR A 75 -24.43 0.66 -1.16
CA THR A 75 -23.69 -0.60 -1.26
C THR A 75 -23.66 -1.08 -2.70
N ILE A 76 -22.49 -1.30 -3.27
CA ILE A 76 -22.28 -2.04 -4.51
C ILE A 76 -22.06 -3.50 -4.16
N LEU A 77 -22.93 -4.38 -4.59
CA LEU A 77 -22.86 -5.81 -4.36
C LEU A 77 -22.59 -6.58 -5.67
N LEU A 78 -21.37 -7.11 -5.79
CA LEU A 78 -21.00 -8.01 -6.89
C LEU A 78 -21.29 -9.45 -6.50
N GLU A 79 -22.37 -10.03 -6.99
CA GLU A 79 -22.73 -11.44 -6.69
C GLU A 79 -21.72 -12.43 -7.30
N SER A 80 -21.76 -13.68 -6.83
CA SER A 80 -20.93 -14.75 -7.40
C SER A 80 -21.19 -14.91 -8.90
N GLY A 81 -20.11 -14.94 -9.69
CA GLY A 81 -20.19 -15.00 -11.16
C GLY A 81 -20.40 -13.66 -11.85
N SER A 82 -20.51 -12.55 -11.11
CA SER A 82 -20.47 -11.22 -11.72
C SER A 82 -19.02 -10.77 -11.97
N VAL A 83 -18.80 -10.14 -13.11
CA VAL A 83 -17.54 -9.53 -13.51
C VAL A 83 -17.80 -8.08 -13.92
N LEU A 84 -17.29 -7.13 -13.15
CA LEU A 84 -17.22 -5.74 -13.59
C LEU A 84 -15.94 -5.59 -14.41
N LEU A 85 -16.09 -5.40 -15.73
CA LEU A 85 -14.98 -5.34 -16.68
C LEU A 85 -14.67 -3.90 -17.07
N ALA A 86 -13.46 -3.45 -16.80
CA ALA A 86 -12.99 -2.17 -17.31
C ALA A 86 -12.93 -2.20 -18.84
N ALA A 87 -13.70 -1.35 -19.50
CA ALA A 87 -13.71 -1.26 -20.96
C ALA A 87 -12.47 -0.56 -21.48
N THR A 88 -11.98 -1.00 -22.63
CA THR A 88 -10.86 -0.33 -23.32
C THR A 88 -11.32 1.00 -23.88
N THR A 89 -10.56 2.06 -23.64
CA THR A 89 -10.81 3.40 -24.20
C THR A 89 -10.77 3.38 -25.72
N THR A 90 -11.72 4.06 -26.35
CA THR A 90 -11.77 4.30 -27.79
C THR A 90 -11.73 5.81 -28.07
N PRO A 91 -11.54 6.26 -29.30
CA PRO A 91 -11.61 7.69 -29.62
C PRO A 91 -12.94 8.36 -29.22
N GLU A 92 -14.03 7.58 -29.22
CA GLU A 92 -15.39 8.09 -28.96
C GLU A 92 -15.83 7.88 -27.50
N ASN A 93 -15.24 6.94 -26.79
CA ASN A 93 -15.70 6.52 -25.47
C ASN A 93 -14.52 6.24 -24.53
N GLY A 94 -14.67 6.66 -23.29
CA GLY A 94 -13.65 6.45 -22.26
C GLY A 94 -14.13 6.78 -20.86
N TYR A 95 -13.17 6.82 -19.96
CA TYR A 95 -13.40 7.17 -18.56
C TYR A 95 -13.60 8.67 -18.38
N ASP A 96 -14.12 9.06 -17.24
CA ASP A 96 -14.25 10.46 -16.87
C ASP A 96 -12.88 11.15 -16.92
N ALA A 97 -12.88 12.42 -17.26
CA ALA A 97 -11.65 13.20 -17.31
C ALA A 97 -11.04 13.32 -15.91
N PRO A 98 -9.71 13.29 -15.79
CA PRO A 98 -9.06 13.63 -14.54
C PRO A 98 -9.44 15.08 -14.18
N GLU A 99 -9.85 15.29 -12.94
CA GLU A 99 -10.17 16.61 -12.43
C GLU A 99 -8.92 17.50 -12.35
N PRO A 100 -9.05 18.83 -12.53
CA PRO A 100 -7.94 19.76 -12.32
C PRO A 100 -7.38 19.64 -10.88
N ASN A 101 -6.07 19.57 -10.75
CA ASN A 101 -5.39 19.60 -9.46
C ASN A 101 -4.13 20.47 -9.54
N GLU A 102 -4.11 21.56 -8.77
CA GLU A 102 -2.99 22.51 -8.69
C GLU A 102 -1.78 21.91 -7.95
N TYR A 103 -1.97 20.78 -7.23
CA TYR A 103 -0.94 20.12 -6.41
C TYR A 103 -0.32 18.89 -7.08
N LYS A 104 -0.59 18.66 -8.36
CA LYS A 104 -0.10 17.50 -9.13
C LYS A 104 1.43 17.37 -9.16
N GLN A 105 2.18 18.45 -8.96
CA GLN A 105 3.65 18.45 -8.90
C GLN A 105 4.21 17.69 -7.68
N TYR A 106 3.40 17.42 -6.68
CA TYR A 106 3.80 16.68 -5.47
C TYR A 106 3.56 15.18 -5.58
N GLN A 107 3.10 14.72 -6.75
CA GLN A 107 2.66 13.34 -7.01
C GLN A 107 3.18 12.83 -8.36
N ASP A 108 3.20 11.50 -8.50
CA ASP A 108 3.54 10.80 -9.75
C ASP A 108 2.34 9.98 -10.25
N PHE A 109 2.34 9.60 -11.53
CA PHE A 109 1.47 8.60 -12.16
C PHE A 109 -0.05 8.78 -11.91
N GLY A 110 -0.51 9.97 -11.58
CA GLY A 110 -1.93 10.26 -11.38
C GLY A 110 -2.47 9.99 -9.98
N HIS A 111 -1.62 9.90 -8.96
CA HIS A 111 -2.04 9.84 -7.55
C HIS A 111 -2.85 11.06 -7.08
N SER A 112 -2.83 12.14 -7.81
CA SER A 112 -3.54 13.39 -7.51
C SER A 112 -4.77 13.61 -8.38
N HIS A 113 -5.28 12.56 -9.03
CA HIS A 113 -6.49 12.59 -9.83
C HIS A 113 -7.29 11.32 -9.55
N TRP A 114 -8.60 11.45 -9.34
CA TRP A 114 -9.46 10.36 -8.86
C TRP A 114 -10.58 10.00 -9.84
N HIS A 115 -11.09 10.94 -10.63
CA HIS A 115 -12.25 10.70 -11.50
C HIS A 115 -11.95 9.76 -12.68
N ASN A 116 -10.73 9.75 -13.19
CA ASN A 116 -10.31 8.89 -14.30
C ASN A 116 -10.11 7.43 -13.87
N SER A 117 -11.17 6.82 -13.35
CA SER A 117 -11.17 5.48 -12.72
C SER A 117 -12.40 4.67 -13.15
N LEU A 118 -12.33 3.35 -13.00
CA LEU A 118 -13.48 2.47 -13.24
C LEU A 118 -14.59 2.72 -12.21
N ILE A 119 -14.23 2.84 -10.94
CA ILE A 119 -15.15 3.22 -9.85
C ILE A 119 -14.53 4.41 -9.13
N TRP A 120 -15.28 5.48 -8.96
CA TRP A 120 -14.78 6.60 -8.17
C TRP A 120 -15.85 7.26 -7.29
N GLY A 121 -15.39 7.91 -6.23
CA GLY A 121 -16.22 8.68 -5.31
C GLY A 121 -15.43 9.78 -4.62
N GLU A 122 -16.04 10.96 -4.49
CA GLU A 122 -15.46 12.13 -3.83
C GLU A 122 -16.45 12.72 -2.84
N ASN A 123 -15.97 13.07 -1.63
CA ASN A 123 -16.77 13.67 -0.54
C ASN A 123 -17.99 12.83 -0.13
N LEU A 124 -17.88 11.50 -0.13
CA LEU A 124 -18.98 10.58 0.15
C LEU A 124 -18.89 10.01 1.56
N GLU A 125 -20.02 9.50 2.03
CA GLU A 125 -20.12 8.78 3.30
C GLU A 125 -20.94 7.50 3.19
N ASN A 126 -20.62 6.53 4.07
CA ASN A 126 -21.36 5.28 4.20
C ASN A 126 -21.40 4.49 2.88
N VAL A 127 -20.22 4.24 2.28
CA VAL A 127 -20.08 3.52 1.02
C VAL A 127 -19.53 2.12 1.28
N THR A 128 -20.17 1.11 0.69
CA THR A 128 -19.68 -0.27 0.73
C THR A 128 -19.52 -0.81 -0.69
N ILE A 129 -18.39 -1.46 -0.98
CA ILE A 129 -18.21 -2.28 -2.20
C ILE A 129 -17.85 -3.68 -1.74
N CYS A 130 -18.68 -4.66 -2.09
CA CYS A 130 -18.50 -6.01 -1.55
C CYS A 130 -19.03 -7.11 -2.48
N GLY A 131 -18.80 -8.37 -2.09
CA GLY A 131 -19.36 -9.56 -2.73
C GLY A 131 -18.31 -10.47 -3.37
N GLN A 132 -18.72 -11.61 -3.88
CA GLN A 132 -17.85 -12.67 -4.42
C GLN A 132 -17.53 -12.49 -5.93
N GLY A 133 -17.86 -11.34 -6.50
CA GLY A 133 -17.60 -11.03 -7.91
C GLY A 133 -16.13 -10.66 -8.18
N LEU A 134 -15.86 -10.33 -9.43
CA LEU A 134 -14.53 -9.94 -9.91
C LEU A 134 -14.58 -8.53 -10.47
N ILE A 135 -13.65 -7.68 -10.05
CA ILE A 135 -13.31 -6.43 -10.74
C ILE A 135 -12.13 -6.73 -11.67
N ASN A 136 -12.35 -6.69 -12.97
CA ASN A 136 -11.34 -6.93 -13.98
C ASN A 136 -10.94 -5.62 -14.67
N GLY A 137 -9.78 -5.12 -14.36
CA GLY A 137 -9.25 -3.85 -14.86
C GLY A 137 -8.44 -3.97 -16.16
N THR A 138 -8.58 -5.03 -16.94
CA THR A 138 -7.77 -5.27 -18.15
C THR A 138 -7.76 -4.08 -19.14
N GLY A 139 -8.83 -3.30 -19.22
CA GLY A 139 -8.93 -2.10 -20.08
C GLY A 139 -8.29 -0.85 -19.51
N LEU A 140 -7.81 -0.88 -18.27
CA LEU A 140 -7.17 0.26 -17.62
C LEU A 140 -5.70 0.39 -18.01
N ASN A 141 -5.22 1.63 -18.06
CA ASN A 141 -3.82 1.96 -18.30
C ASN A 141 -2.95 1.50 -17.11
N ARG A 142 -1.81 0.87 -17.41
CA ARG A 142 -0.93 0.23 -16.43
C ARG A 142 0.32 1.03 -16.09
N GLY A 143 0.31 2.35 -16.32
CA GLY A 143 1.42 3.22 -15.91
C GLY A 143 2.39 3.55 -17.03
N ASP A 144 1.92 3.63 -18.28
CA ASP A 144 2.64 4.40 -19.28
C ASP A 144 2.50 5.92 -18.96
N LYS A 145 3.25 6.73 -19.70
CA LYS A 145 3.35 8.18 -19.41
C LYS A 145 2.07 8.99 -19.67
N ASN A 146 1.03 8.40 -20.29
CA ASN A 146 -0.18 9.10 -20.70
C ASN A 146 -1.37 8.84 -19.76
N VAL A 147 -1.15 8.77 -18.47
CA VAL A 147 -2.19 8.47 -17.47
C VAL A 147 -3.27 9.55 -17.34
N LEU A 148 -3.03 10.76 -17.83
CA LEU A 148 -3.95 11.89 -17.81
C LEU A 148 -4.56 12.20 -19.20
N GLY A 149 -4.37 11.31 -20.19
CA GLY A 149 -4.95 11.47 -21.52
C GLY A 149 -6.49 11.40 -21.49
N ALA A 150 -7.11 12.01 -22.48
CA ALA A 150 -8.57 12.01 -22.59
C ALA A 150 -9.13 10.58 -22.62
N GLY A 151 -10.11 10.31 -21.77
CA GLY A 151 -10.77 9.02 -21.65
C GLY A 151 -9.91 7.89 -21.05
N ILE A 152 -8.68 8.16 -20.64
CA ILE A 152 -7.78 7.16 -20.04
C ILE A 152 -8.12 6.97 -18.57
N GLY A 153 -8.52 5.74 -18.20
CA GLY A 153 -8.64 5.32 -16.80
C GLY A 153 -7.41 4.52 -16.37
N ASN A 154 -6.91 4.74 -15.16
CA ASN A 154 -5.74 4.03 -14.65
C ASN A 154 -5.93 3.47 -13.22
N LYS A 155 -7.15 3.47 -12.70
CA LYS A 155 -7.46 2.97 -11.35
C LYS A 155 -8.72 2.11 -11.38
N ALA A 156 -8.72 0.99 -10.66
CA ALA A 156 -9.95 0.22 -10.52
C ALA A 156 -10.92 0.89 -9.55
N ILE A 157 -10.45 1.28 -8.36
CA ILE A 157 -11.25 2.01 -7.37
C ILE A 157 -10.48 3.25 -6.93
N SER A 158 -11.14 4.40 -6.89
CA SER A 158 -10.57 5.65 -6.43
C SER A 158 -11.54 6.42 -5.53
N LEU A 159 -11.06 6.79 -4.34
CA LEU A 159 -11.86 7.46 -3.31
C LEU A 159 -11.12 8.70 -2.81
N LYS A 160 -11.80 9.84 -2.75
CA LYS A 160 -11.24 11.10 -2.26
C LYS A 160 -12.13 11.71 -1.20
N LEU A 161 -11.53 12.03 -0.02
CA LEU A 161 -12.22 12.73 1.07
C LEU A 161 -13.55 12.06 1.49
N CYS A 162 -13.59 10.72 1.48
CA CYS A 162 -14.75 9.94 1.89
C CYS A 162 -14.66 9.54 3.37
N ARG A 163 -15.77 9.08 3.96
CA ARG A 163 -15.80 8.53 5.31
C ARG A 163 -16.73 7.33 5.44
N ASN A 164 -16.43 6.45 6.43
CA ASN A 164 -17.20 5.23 6.71
C ASN A 164 -17.28 4.35 5.45
N VAL A 165 -16.11 3.93 4.94
CA VAL A 165 -16.00 3.13 3.72
C VAL A 165 -15.64 1.69 4.08
N ILE A 166 -16.29 0.74 3.42
CA ILE A 166 -16.02 -0.70 3.55
C ILE A 166 -15.79 -1.29 2.16
N LEU A 167 -14.61 -1.93 1.98
CA LEU A 167 -14.28 -2.74 0.81
C LEU A 167 -14.03 -4.16 1.29
N ARG A 168 -14.81 -5.15 0.85
CA ARG A 168 -14.66 -6.51 1.35
C ARG A 168 -15.07 -7.61 0.39
N ASP A 169 -14.43 -8.78 0.54
CA ASP A 169 -14.80 -10.05 -0.12
C ASP A 169 -14.64 -10.03 -1.66
N LEU A 170 -13.91 -9.09 -2.23
CA LEU A 170 -13.75 -8.90 -3.66
C LEU A 170 -12.50 -9.59 -4.20
N ARG A 171 -12.58 -10.03 -5.46
CA ARG A 171 -11.44 -10.38 -6.28
C ARG A 171 -11.16 -9.26 -7.28
N MET A 172 -9.88 -8.91 -7.47
CA MET A 172 -9.47 -7.83 -8.35
C MET A 172 -8.32 -8.28 -9.24
N LEU A 173 -8.43 -8.06 -10.54
CA LEU A 173 -7.46 -8.52 -11.53
C LEU A 173 -7.06 -7.39 -12.47
N GLN A 174 -5.74 -7.20 -12.69
CA GLN A 174 -5.17 -6.26 -13.67
C GLN A 174 -5.71 -4.83 -13.54
N CYS A 175 -5.63 -4.25 -12.37
CA CYS A 175 -6.36 -3.04 -11.96
C CYS A 175 -5.79 -1.70 -12.46
N GLY A 176 -5.04 -1.71 -13.57
CA GLY A 176 -4.36 -0.51 -14.06
C GLY A 176 -3.13 -0.19 -13.24
N HIS A 177 -2.89 1.09 -12.92
CA HIS A 177 -1.80 1.50 -12.04
C HIS A 177 -2.16 1.26 -10.56
N PHE A 178 -3.42 1.40 -10.17
CA PHE A 178 -3.90 1.24 -8.79
C PHE A 178 -5.11 0.30 -8.72
N ALA A 179 -5.06 -0.72 -7.86
CA ALA A 179 -6.28 -1.45 -7.54
C ALA A 179 -7.19 -0.62 -6.64
N LEU A 180 -6.63 0.05 -5.65
CA LEU A 180 -7.30 1.07 -4.84
C LEU A 180 -6.38 2.28 -4.67
N LEU A 181 -6.91 3.47 -4.95
CA LEU A 181 -6.35 4.74 -4.49
C LEU A 181 -7.34 5.40 -3.54
N ALA A 182 -7.07 5.36 -2.24
CA ALA A 182 -7.87 6.01 -1.21
C ALA A 182 -7.10 7.20 -0.65
N THR A 183 -7.54 8.42 -0.94
CA THR A 183 -6.89 9.65 -0.47
C THR A 183 -7.83 10.45 0.44
N GLY A 184 -7.39 10.67 1.66
CA GLY A 184 -8.15 11.45 2.63
C GLY A 184 -9.34 10.74 3.26
N VAL A 185 -9.44 9.42 3.14
CA VAL A 185 -10.58 8.63 3.63
C VAL A 185 -10.46 8.39 5.14
N ASP A 186 -11.51 8.69 5.87
CA ASP A 186 -11.59 8.44 7.32
C ASP A 186 -12.54 7.26 7.62
N ASN A 187 -12.20 6.41 8.59
CA ASN A 187 -12.92 5.17 8.94
C ASN A 187 -13.02 4.20 7.73
N LEU A 188 -11.87 3.74 7.25
CA LEU A 188 -11.76 2.83 6.11
C LEU A 188 -11.53 1.39 6.59
N THR A 189 -12.38 0.47 6.15
CA THR A 189 -12.20 -0.97 6.35
C THR A 189 -11.97 -1.65 5.01
N ILE A 190 -10.86 -2.38 4.91
CA ILE A 190 -10.48 -3.22 3.75
C ILE A 190 -10.29 -4.64 4.30
N ASP A 191 -11.15 -5.57 3.91
CA ASP A 191 -11.14 -6.92 4.46
C ASP A 191 -11.33 -7.99 3.39
N ASN A 192 -10.56 -9.07 3.47
CA ASN A 192 -10.68 -10.24 2.62
C ASN A 192 -10.68 -9.95 1.11
N LEU A 193 -9.78 -9.05 0.65
CA LEU A 193 -9.58 -8.83 -0.78
C LEU A 193 -8.51 -9.77 -1.34
N SER A 194 -8.73 -10.26 -2.56
CA SER A 194 -7.74 -11.00 -3.34
C SER A 194 -7.38 -10.20 -4.59
N ILE A 195 -6.21 -9.58 -4.60
CA ILE A 195 -5.76 -8.65 -5.65
C ILE A 195 -4.59 -9.29 -6.41
N ASP A 196 -4.71 -9.40 -7.73
CA ASP A 196 -3.65 -9.87 -8.64
C ASP A 196 -3.48 -8.83 -9.76
N THR A 197 -2.64 -7.87 -9.51
CA THR A 197 -2.38 -6.75 -10.43
C THR A 197 -0.88 -6.61 -10.68
N ASN A 198 -0.45 -5.65 -11.48
CA ASN A 198 0.97 -5.47 -11.77
C ASN A 198 1.59 -4.27 -11.01
N ARG A 199 0.86 -3.18 -10.85
CA ARG A 199 1.29 -1.97 -10.15
C ARG A 199 0.68 -1.94 -8.73
N ASP A 200 0.54 -0.78 -8.13
CA ASP A 200 0.10 -0.60 -6.74
C ASP A 200 -1.20 -1.37 -6.41
N GLY A 201 -1.18 -2.10 -5.31
CA GLY A 201 -2.34 -2.82 -4.80
C GLY A 201 -3.26 -1.89 -4.03
N LEU A 202 -2.94 -1.61 -2.78
CA LEU A 202 -3.71 -0.77 -1.89
C LEU A 202 -2.92 0.49 -1.54
N ASP A 203 -3.23 1.61 -2.18
CA ASP A 203 -2.73 2.95 -1.85
C ASP A 203 -3.65 3.63 -0.84
N ILE A 204 -3.16 3.79 0.38
CA ILE A 204 -3.87 4.38 1.51
C ILE A 204 -3.15 5.68 1.86
N ASP A 205 -3.66 6.79 1.36
CA ASP A 205 -2.99 8.09 1.36
C ASP A 205 -3.76 9.11 2.20
N CYS A 206 -3.12 9.74 3.17
CA CYS A 206 -3.77 10.73 4.04
C CYS A 206 -5.03 10.21 4.76
N CYS A 207 -5.08 8.92 5.11
CA CYS A 207 -6.25 8.25 5.67
C CYS A 207 -6.16 8.09 7.19
N ARG A 208 -7.30 8.09 7.88
CA ARG A 208 -7.37 7.90 9.34
C ARG A 208 -8.32 6.80 9.75
N ASN A 209 -7.99 6.10 10.85
CA ASN A 209 -8.78 4.98 11.39
C ASN A 209 -8.98 3.88 10.34
N VAL A 210 -7.88 3.32 9.85
CA VAL A 210 -7.88 2.33 8.76
C VAL A 210 -7.67 0.92 9.31
N ARG A 211 -8.41 -0.04 8.77
CA ARG A 211 -8.24 -1.48 9.02
C ARG A 211 -8.06 -2.20 7.71
N VAL A 212 -6.89 -2.83 7.52
CA VAL A 212 -6.60 -3.74 6.41
C VAL A 212 -6.41 -5.13 6.99
N SER A 213 -7.25 -6.08 6.62
CA SER A 213 -7.19 -7.42 7.19
C SER A 213 -7.48 -8.51 6.16
N ASN A 214 -6.85 -9.69 6.35
CA ASN A 214 -7.13 -10.91 5.60
C ASN A 214 -6.95 -10.78 4.07
N CYS A 215 -6.16 -9.81 3.61
CA CYS A 215 -5.98 -9.54 2.19
C CYS A 215 -4.80 -10.33 1.60
N THR A 216 -4.98 -10.78 0.35
CA THR A 216 -3.93 -11.36 -0.49
C THR A 216 -3.66 -10.40 -1.64
N VAL A 217 -2.42 -9.88 -1.74
CA VAL A 217 -2.07 -8.83 -2.71
C VAL A 217 -0.81 -9.21 -3.48
N ASN A 218 -0.94 -9.35 -4.79
CA ASN A 218 0.15 -9.64 -5.72
C ASN A 218 0.39 -8.47 -6.66
N THR A 219 1.59 -7.86 -6.57
CA THR A 219 1.95 -6.65 -7.32
C THR A 219 3.43 -6.68 -7.72
N PRO A 220 3.80 -7.47 -8.74
CA PRO A 220 5.21 -7.67 -9.08
C PRO A 220 5.95 -6.42 -9.56
N TRP A 221 5.25 -5.36 -9.97
CA TRP A 221 5.87 -4.15 -10.51
C TRP A 221 5.83 -2.96 -9.57
N ASP A 222 5.09 -3.04 -8.46
CA ASP A 222 5.00 -1.97 -7.47
C ASP A 222 4.59 -2.49 -6.08
N ASP A 223 4.30 -1.60 -5.15
CA ASP A 223 4.03 -1.92 -3.76
C ASP A 223 2.66 -2.62 -3.58
N GLY A 224 2.59 -3.62 -2.71
CA GLY A 224 1.36 -4.39 -2.46
C GLY A 224 0.36 -3.63 -1.60
N ILE A 225 0.80 -3.23 -0.40
CA ILE A 225 0.02 -2.40 0.52
C ILE A 225 0.92 -1.22 0.89
N VAL A 226 0.51 -0.01 0.53
CA VAL A 226 1.32 1.17 0.77
C VAL A 226 0.52 2.26 1.49
N LEU A 227 1.12 2.79 2.55
CA LEU A 227 0.64 3.97 3.24
C LEU A 227 1.39 5.19 2.71
N LYS A 228 0.66 6.22 2.32
CA LYS A 228 1.20 7.50 1.84
C LYS A 228 0.61 8.67 2.64
N ALA A 229 1.26 9.81 2.62
CA ALA A 229 0.78 11.03 3.25
C ALA A 229 1.18 12.22 2.38
N CYS A 230 0.61 12.30 1.19
CA CYS A 230 0.97 13.24 0.14
C CYS A 230 0.38 14.64 0.34
N TYR A 231 0.79 15.59 -0.48
CA TYR A 231 0.21 16.93 -0.56
C TYR A 231 -0.83 17.08 -1.68
N GLY A 232 -1.29 15.96 -2.28
CA GLY A 232 -2.24 15.98 -3.40
C GLY A 232 -3.61 16.58 -3.08
N LEU A 233 -3.98 16.64 -1.79
CA LEU A 233 -5.19 17.30 -1.31
C LEU A 233 -5.09 18.82 -1.20
N GLY A 234 -3.87 19.41 -1.30
CA GLY A 234 -3.62 20.83 -1.11
C GLY A 234 -3.45 21.26 0.34
N PHE A 235 -3.43 20.32 1.27
CA PHE A 235 -3.13 20.52 2.68
C PHE A 235 -2.43 19.31 3.28
N PHE A 236 -1.70 19.51 4.36
CA PHE A 236 -1.05 18.41 5.09
C PHE A 236 -2.10 17.59 5.85
N LYS A 237 -2.08 16.28 5.65
CA LYS A 237 -2.90 15.33 6.41
C LYS A 237 -2.09 14.06 6.65
N ASP A 238 -2.03 13.64 7.90
CA ASP A 238 -1.33 12.42 8.29
C ASP A 238 -2.13 11.17 7.90
N THR A 239 -1.42 10.08 7.67
CA THR A 239 -1.99 8.72 7.68
C THR A 239 -1.77 8.15 9.08
N GLU A 240 -2.85 7.95 9.81
CA GLU A 240 -2.78 7.64 11.24
C GLU A 240 -3.85 6.64 11.71
N ASN A 241 -3.56 5.98 12.85
CA ASN A 241 -4.43 4.99 13.47
C ASN A 241 -4.73 3.82 12.50
N VAL A 242 -3.68 3.21 11.94
CA VAL A 242 -3.78 2.15 10.92
C VAL A 242 -3.41 0.79 11.51
N THR A 243 -4.19 -0.23 11.21
CA THR A 243 -3.77 -1.63 11.40
C THR A 243 -3.75 -2.38 10.07
N ILE A 244 -2.66 -3.11 9.81
CA ILE A 244 -2.53 -4.07 8.70
C ILE A 244 -2.26 -5.44 9.33
N THR A 245 -3.15 -6.40 9.15
CA THR A 245 -3.01 -7.70 9.80
C THR A 245 -3.48 -8.87 8.95
N ASN A 246 -2.88 -10.05 9.16
CA ASN A 246 -3.23 -11.29 8.47
C ASN A 246 -3.18 -11.18 6.94
N CYS A 247 -2.25 -10.38 6.40
CA CYS A 247 -2.14 -10.16 4.96
C CYS A 247 -0.99 -10.98 4.36
N PHE A 248 -1.20 -11.41 3.13
CA PHE A 248 -0.18 -12.02 2.27
C PHE A 248 0.16 -11.05 1.14
N VAL A 249 1.44 -10.73 0.97
CA VAL A 249 1.94 -9.89 -0.11
C VAL A 249 2.98 -10.63 -0.94
N SER A 250 2.95 -10.42 -2.28
CA SER A 250 3.83 -11.16 -3.19
C SER A 250 4.15 -10.42 -4.48
N GLY A 251 5.19 -10.89 -5.17
CA GLY A 251 5.61 -10.45 -6.49
C GLY A 251 5.62 -11.60 -7.50
N TYR A 252 4.60 -12.45 -7.53
CA TYR A 252 4.44 -13.48 -8.55
C TYR A 252 4.13 -12.88 -9.92
N ALA A 253 4.39 -13.64 -10.98
CA ALA A 253 4.03 -13.22 -12.33
C ALA A 253 2.54 -12.85 -12.41
N GLN A 254 2.26 -11.78 -13.15
CA GLN A 254 0.91 -11.24 -13.31
C GLN A 254 -0.10 -12.32 -13.67
N THR A 255 -1.30 -12.25 -13.12
CA THR A 255 -2.43 -13.16 -13.34
C THR A 255 -2.23 -14.59 -12.82
N THR A 256 -1.10 -14.89 -12.16
CA THR A 256 -0.82 -16.25 -11.72
C THR A 256 -1.20 -16.52 -10.27
N LEU A 257 -1.44 -15.50 -9.47
CA LEU A 257 -1.95 -15.66 -8.12
C LEU A 257 -3.40 -16.16 -8.14
N LEU A 258 -4.31 -15.43 -8.78
CA LEU A 258 -5.73 -15.81 -8.84
C LEU A 258 -5.99 -17.09 -9.66
N SER A 259 -5.09 -17.45 -10.56
CA SER A 259 -5.16 -18.72 -11.28
C SER A 259 -4.60 -19.92 -10.49
N GLY A 260 -3.97 -19.67 -9.31
CA GLY A 260 -3.37 -20.71 -8.48
C GLY A 260 -2.09 -21.32 -9.03
N VAL A 261 -1.40 -20.66 -9.97
CA VAL A 261 -0.17 -21.16 -10.60
C VAL A 261 1.10 -20.68 -9.89
N PHE A 262 1.11 -19.45 -9.34
CA PHE A 262 2.19 -18.86 -8.53
C PHE A 262 3.57 -18.83 -9.22
N ARG A 263 3.63 -18.45 -10.49
CA ARG A 263 4.90 -18.37 -11.23
C ARG A 263 5.76 -17.21 -10.74
N THR A 264 7.07 -17.45 -10.69
CA THR A 264 8.06 -16.45 -10.27
C THR A 264 8.80 -15.81 -11.44
N GLU A 265 8.81 -16.44 -12.62
CA GLU A 265 9.44 -15.93 -13.83
C GLU A 265 8.49 -14.94 -14.52
N GLN A 266 8.92 -13.71 -14.65
CA GLN A 266 8.15 -12.66 -15.31
C GLN A 266 9.05 -11.53 -15.79
N PRO A 267 8.57 -10.70 -16.73
CA PRO A 267 9.17 -9.41 -17.00
C PRO A 267 9.12 -8.55 -15.74
N VAL A 268 10.24 -7.91 -15.40
CA VAL A 268 10.26 -6.86 -14.36
C VAL A 268 9.56 -5.61 -14.85
N ALA A 269 9.22 -4.70 -13.93
CA ALA A 269 8.71 -3.39 -14.30
C ALA A 269 9.70 -2.66 -15.21
N PRO A 270 9.23 -1.82 -16.14
CA PRO A 270 10.12 -1.03 -17.03
C PRO A 270 11.10 -0.13 -16.26
N ASP A 271 10.76 0.22 -15.03
CA ASP A 271 11.49 1.10 -14.10
C ASP A 271 12.10 0.34 -12.89
N GLY A 272 12.11 -0.99 -12.92
CA GLY A 272 12.63 -1.83 -11.83
C GLY A 272 13.50 -2.98 -12.33
N ASP A 273 14.28 -3.58 -11.44
CA ASP A 273 15.18 -4.70 -11.71
C ASP A 273 14.70 -6.05 -11.12
N LYS A 274 13.82 -6.00 -10.14
CA LYS A 274 13.26 -7.17 -9.42
C LYS A 274 11.81 -6.93 -9.02
N PRO A 275 11.05 -8.00 -8.73
CA PRO A 275 9.68 -7.87 -8.22
C PRO A 275 9.60 -7.00 -6.95
N TYR A 276 8.51 -6.25 -6.83
CA TYR A 276 8.18 -5.41 -5.68
C TYR A 276 7.29 -6.15 -4.68
N GLY A 277 5.99 -5.94 -4.66
CA GLY A 277 4.98 -6.70 -3.93
C GLY A 277 5.12 -6.66 -2.40
N ARG A 278 5.45 -5.52 -1.80
CA ARG A 278 5.74 -5.39 -0.36
C ARG A 278 4.69 -4.57 0.40
N ILE A 279 4.86 -4.50 1.73
CA ILE A 279 4.21 -3.50 2.58
C ILE A 279 5.20 -2.34 2.79
N LYS A 280 4.73 -1.10 2.58
CA LYS A 280 5.56 0.10 2.62
C LYS A 280 4.84 1.28 3.28
N LEU A 281 5.57 2.11 4.00
CA LEU A 281 5.21 3.47 4.38
C LEU A 281 6.08 4.44 3.54
N GLY A 282 5.43 5.36 2.85
CA GLY A 282 6.11 6.25 1.88
C GLY A 282 5.81 5.81 0.42
N THR A 283 6.44 6.36 -0.58
CA THR A 283 7.48 7.41 -0.58
C THR A 283 6.90 8.80 -0.30
N GLU A 284 5.67 9.10 -0.80
CA GLU A 284 5.00 10.37 -0.57
C GLU A 284 4.71 10.53 0.92
N SER A 285 5.34 11.54 1.52
CA SER A 285 5.41 11.73 2.97
C SER A 285 5.49 13.21 3.36
N SER A 286 4.67 14.03 2.73
CA SER A 286 4.50 15.44 3.12
C SER A 286 3.83 15.57 4.48
N GLY A 287 2.75 14.80 4.71
CA GLY A 287 2.19 14.52 6.03
C GLY A 287 2.93 13.38 6.73
N GLY A 288 2.51 13.06 7.94
CA GLY A 288 3.13 12.04 8.78
C GLY A 288 2.47 10.67 8.73
N PHE A 289 3.16 9.71 9.35
CA PHE A 289 2.68 8.36 9.63
C PHE A 289 2.70 8.15 11.14
N LYS A 290 1.53 7.92 11.77
CA LYS A 290 1.42 7.87 13.23
C LYS A 290 0.53 6.74 13.73
N ASN A 291 0.93 6.10 14.82
CA ASN A 291 0.14 5.06 15.48
C ASN A 291 -0.28 3.94 14.50
N ILE A 292 0.71 3.21 13.97
CA ILE A 292 0.51 2.17 12.96
C ILE A 292 0.99 0.83 13.49
N ALA A 293 0.14 -0.20 13.36
CA ALA A 293 0.49 -1.57 13.69
C ALA A 293 0.39 -2.47 12.44
N ILE A 294 1.47 -3.20 12.14
CA ILE A 294 1.53 -4.21 11.07
C ILE A 294 1.84 -5.56 11.72
N SER A 295 0.96 -6.56 11.55
CA SER A 295 1.15 -7.84 12.24
C SER A 295 0.65 -9.05 11.45
N ASN A 296 1.21 -10.23 11.75
CA ASN A 296 0.78 -11.51 11.19
C ASN A 296 0.77 -11.52 9.65
N CYS A 297 1.75 -10.89 9.01
CA CYS A 297 1.82 -10.79 7.56
C CYS A 297 2.92 -11.68 6.98
N THR A 298 2.69 -12.15 5.75
CA THR A 298 3.61 -13.02 5.01
C THR A 298 4.02 -12.35 3.71
N PHE A 299 5.33 -12.37 3.41
CA PHE A 299 5.95 -11.82 2.19
C PHE A 299 6.56 -12.96 1.39
N GLN A 300 6.29 -13.03 0.10
CA GLN A 300 6.81 -14.08 -0.77
C GLN A 300 7.25 -13.55 -2.12
N ASN A 301 8.51 -13.87 -2.52
CA ASN A 301 9.03 -13.51 -3.84
C ASN A 301 8.90 -12.00 -4.14
N CYS A 302 9.28 -11.15 -3.19
CA CYS A 302 9.05 -9.70 -3.26
C CYS A 302 10.16 -8.91 -2.55
N ARG A 303 10.00 -7.61 -2.39
CA ARG A 303 10.87 -6.76 -1.57
C ARG A 303 10.49 -6.87 -0.08
N GLY A 304 11.39 -6.46 0.81
CA GLY A 304 11.15 -6.42 2.25
C GLY A 304 10.34 -5.20 2.70
N LEU A 305 10.14 -5.09 4.01
CA LEU A 305 9.49 -3.92 4.64
C LEU A 305 10.24 -2.63 4.36
N ALA A 306 9.54 -1.56 4.01
CA ALA A 306 10.11 -0.23 3.85
C ALA A 306 9.34 0.80 4.68
N LEU A 307 10.06 1.55 5.52
CA LEU A 307 9.57 2.63 6.36
C LEU A 307 10.31 3.90 5.97
N GLU A 308 9.65 4.78 5.21
CA GLU A 308 10.31 5.91 4.57
C GLU A 308 9.56 7.21 4.85
N THR A 309 10.30 8.26 5.21
CA THR A 309 9.82 9.64 5.13
C THR A 309 10.91 10.50 4.50
N VAL A 310 10.57 11.20 3.43
CA VAL A 310 11.53 11.93 2.60
C VAL A 310 11.02 13.31 2.13
N ASP A 311 9.79 13.68 2.48
CA ASP A 311 9.15 14.91 2.02
C ASP A 311 8.74 15.85 3.16
N GLY A 312 9.19 15.58 4.40
CA GLY A 312 9.01 16.47 5.54
C GLY A 312 8.08 15.95 6.64
N GLY A 313 7.32 14.88 6.40
CA GLY A 313 6.44 14.28 7.40
C GLY A 313 7.19 13.54 8.52
N SER A 314 6.53 13.34 9.65
CA SER A 314 7.04 12.49 10.74
C SER A 314 6.58 11.04 10.55
N LEU A 315 7.43 10.08 10.94
CA LEU A 315 7.10 8.67 11.02
C LEU A 315 7.35 8.21 12.46
N GLU A 316 6.28 7.95 13.21
CA GLU A 316 6.38 7.71 14.65
C GLU A 316 5.31 6.76 15.19
N ASP A 317 5.65 6.07 16.29
CA ASP A 317 4.75 5.14 16.96
C ASP A 317 4.34 3.97 16.05
N ILE A 318 5.35 3.28 15.47
CA ILE A 318 5.15 2.16 14.54
C ILE A 318 5.52 0.85 15.24
N VAL A 319 4.60 -0.11 15.23
CA VAL A 319 4.83 -1.46 15.73
C VAL A 319 4.64 -2.48 14.60
N ILE A 320 5.65 -3.32 14.36
CA ILE A 320 5.61 -4.39 13.37
C ILE A 320 5.93 -5.71 14.07
N SER A 321 5.07 -6.72 13.93
CA SER A 321 5.28 -7.99 14.64
C SER A 321 4.75 -9.21 13.88
N ASN A 322 5.34 -10.38 14.20
CA ASN A 322 4.89 -11.67 13.64
C ASN A 322 4.94 -11.69 12.10
N ILE A 323 6.09 -11.39 11.53
CA ILE A 323 6.28 -11.31 10.08
C ILE A 323 7.09 -12.50 9.58
N THR A 324 6.65 -13.12 8.49
CA THR A 324 7.40 -14.14 7.77
C THR A 324 7.71 -13.67 6.36
N MET A 325 8.96 -13.79 5.95
CA MET A 325 9.45 -13.36 4.64
C MET A 325 10.24 -14.48 3.95
N ARG A 326 10.02 -14.70 2.67
CA ARG A 326 10.75 -15.69 1.88
C ARG A 326 11.05 -15.18 0.47
N ASP A 327 12.29 -15.42 0.01
CA ASP A 327 12.78 -15.00 -1.31
C ASP A 327 12.69 -13.47 -1.47
N ILE A 328 13.45 -12.75 -0.63
CA ILE A 328 13.42 -11.28 -0.57
C ILE A 328 14.53 -10.70 -1.44
N PHE A 329 14.18 -9.81 -2.37
CA PHE A 329 15.06 -9.29 -3.41
C PHE A 329 15.82 -8.02 -3.06
N ASN A 330 15.51 -7.38 -1.93
CA ASN A 330 16.25 -6.24 -1.43
C ASN A 330 16.43 -6.32 0.10
N SER A 331 16.60 -5.18 0.79
CA SER A 331 16.69 -5.13 2.24
C SER A 331 15.43 -5.71 2.91
N PRO A 332 15.56 -6.69 3.81
CA PRO A 332 14.39 -7.22 4.55
C PRO A 332 13.71 -6.17 5.42
N ILE A 333 14.49 -5.25 6.00
CA ILE A 333 14.02 -4.13 6.81
C ILE A 333 14.76 -2.88 6.34
N PHE A 334 14.04 -1.92 5.80
CA PHE A 334 14.56 -0.66 5.32
C PHE A 334 13.86 0.50 6.03
N ILE A 335 14.61 1.30 6.80
CA ILE A 335 14.13 2.50 7.49
C ILE A 335 14.93 3.68 6.96
N ARG A 336 14.26 4.64 6.30
CA ARG A 336 14.92 5.77 5.64
C ARG A 336 14.28 7.11 5.99
N LEU A 337 15.09 8.01 6.56
CA LEU A 337 14.84 9.44 6.59
C LEU A 337 15.63 10.08 5.45
N GLY A 338 14.96 10.79 4.56
CA GLY A 338 15.59 11.44 3.41
C GLY A 338 15.11 12.88 3.21
N GLY A 339 15.67 13.54 2.20
CA GLY A 339 15.44 14.95 1.89
C GLY A 339 15.03 15.17 0.43
N ARG A 340 14.16 14.32 -0.14
CA ARG A 340 13.59 14.54 -1.49
C ARG A 340 12.79 15.84 -1.54
N MET A 341 12.07 16.13 -0.45
CA MET A 341 11.33 17.37 -0.22
C MET A 341 10.32 17.70 -1.32
N ARG A 342 9.56 16.73 -1.78
CA ARG A 342 8.43 16.91 -2.69
C ARG A 342 7.21 17.41 -1.90
N SER A 343 7.33 18.61 -1.36
CA SER A 343 6.37 19.30 -0.49
C SER A 343 6.40 20.81 -0.75
N PRO A 344 5.42 21.58 -0.27
CA PRO A 344 5.46 23.03 -0.37
C PRO A 344 6.76 23.64 0.16
N GLN A 345 7.19 24.72 -0.46
CA GLN A 345 8.41 25.43 -0.06
C GLN A 345 8.38 25.82 1.42
N GLY A 346 9.48 25.59 2.13
CA GLY A 346 9.61 25.87 3.54
C GLY A 346 9.20 24.70 4.46
N THR A 347 8.76 23.57 3.91
CA THR A 347 8.56 22.35 4.71
C THR A 347 9.89 21.90 5.30
N PRO A 348 10.01 21.65 6.61
CA PRO A 348 11.24 21.14 7.22
C PRO A 348 11.48 19.67 6.84
N VAL A 349 12.70 19.19 7.05
CA VAL A 349 12.99 17.76 7.00
C VAL A 349 12.18 17.03 8.07
N GLY A 350 11.67 15.85 7.70
CA GLY A 350 10.86 15.02 8.61
C GLY A 350 11.65 14.37 9.75
N THR A 351 10.98 13.53 10.51
CA THR A 351 11.57 12.78 11.64
C THR A 351 11.13 11.33 11.61
N ILE A 352 12.00 10.42 12.10
CA ILE A 352 11.64 9.01 12.36
C ILE A 352 12.00 8.69 13.80
N LYS A 353 11.02 8.20 14.59
CA LYS A 353 11.25 7.83 15.99
C LYS A 353 10.23 6.85 16.53
N ARG A 354 10.61 6.11 17.56
CA ARG A 354 9.76 5.14 18.28
C ARG A 354 9.23 4.04 17.36
N ILE A 355 10.16 3.31 16.74
CA ILE A 355 9.88 2.16 15.87
C ILE A 355 10.20 0.87 16.61
N SER A 356 9.26 -0.07 16.65
CA SER A 356 9.47 -1.40 17.24
C SER A 356 9.15 -2.47 16.21
N ILE A 357 10.13 -3.37 15.96
CA ILE A 357 9.97 -4.51 15.04
C ILE A 357 10.31 -5.78 15.84
N ASP A 358 9.36 -6.71 15.92
CA ASP A 358 9.48 -7.90 16.76
C ASP A 358 9.01 -9.17 16.07
N ASN A 359 9.64 -10.31 16.39
CA ASN A 359 9.28 -11.64 15.90
C ASN A 359 9.19 -11.73 14.38
N VAL A 360 10.34 -11.61 13.72
CA VAL A 360 10.46 -11.64 12.25
C VAL A 360 11.32 -12.82 11.82
N ASN A 361 10.82 -13.63 10.88
CA ASN A 361 11.56 -14.72 10.25
C ASN A 361 11.78 -14.40 8.77
N VAL A 362 13.04 -14.43 8.31
CA VAL A 362 13.42 -14.18 6.92
C VAL A 362 14.24 -15.32 6.38
N TYR A 363 13.90 -15.83 5.21
CA TYR A 363 14.66 -16.85 4.52
C TYR A 363 14.98 -16.44 3.08
N ASN A 364 16.24 -16.64 2.68
CA ASN A 364 16.74 -16.40 1.33
C ASN A 364 16.68 -14.93 0.92
N ALA A 365 17.17 -14.03 1.79
CA ALA A 365 17.26 -12.61 1.48
C ALA A 365 18.49 -12.29 0.61
N ASP A 366 18.36 -11.26 -0.23
CA ASP A 366 19.44 -10.78 -1.09
C ASP A 366 20.57 -10.18 -0.26
N SER A 367 21.77 -10.73 -0.42
CA SER A 367 22.93 -10.32 0.36
C SER A 367 23.56 -8.99 -0.07
N ARG A 368 23.18 -8.43 -1.24
CA ARG A 368 23.64 -7.09 -1.61
C ARG A 368 23.21 -6.04 -0.60
N PHE A 369 22.08 -6.28 0.07
CA PHE A 369 21.44 -5.37 0.99
C PHE A 369 21.34 -6.01 2.39
N ALA A 370 21.89 -5.36 3.38
CA ALA A 370 21.66 -5.67 4.79
C ALA A 370 20.28 -5.15 5.24
N CYS A 371 19.87 -5.39 6.49
CA CYS A 371 18.89 -4.52 7.12
C CYS A 371 19.49 -3.11 7.21
N LEU A 372 18.71 -2.09 6.80
CA LEU A 372 19.18 -0.73 6.66
C LEU A 372 18.39 0.23 7.55
N ILE A 373 19.10 1.00 8.38
CA ILE A 373 18.57 2.14 9.13
C ILE A 373 19.42 3.35 8.73
N SER A 374 18.87 4.28 7.95
CA SER A 374 19.64 5.38 7.37
C SER A 374 18.92 6.71 7.53
N GLY A 375 19.37 7.50 8.51
CA GLY A 375 19.08 8.92 8.62
C GLY A 375 19.86 9.74 7.60
N MET A 376 19.98 11.05 7.84
CA MET A 376 20.79 12.00 7.08
C MET A 376 21.73 12.76 8.03
N PRO A 377 22.80 13.38 7.53
CA PRO A 377 23.59 14.30 8.32
C PRO A 377 22.68 15.32 9.04
N ASP A 378 22.95 15.56 10.31
CA ASP A 378 22.17 16.44 11.21
C ASP A 378 20.70 16.05 11.47
N HIS A 379 20.22 14.95 10.88
CA HIS A 379 18.87 14.43 11.05
C HIS A 379 18.89 12.94 11.36
N CYS A 380 18.98 12.62 12.65
CA CYS A 380 19.05 11.23 13.11
C CYS A 380 17.68 10.54 13.15
N ILE A 381 17.69 9.23 12.86
CA ILE A 381 16.59 8.34 13.23
C ILE A 381 16.75 7.97 14.71
N GLU A 382 15.69 8.05 15.49
CA GLU A 382 15.73 7.86 16.94
C GLU A 382 14.84 6.70 17.41
N ASP A 383 15.25 6.05 18.51
CA ASP A 383 14.43 5.09 19.25
C ASP A 383 13.94 3.91 18.38
N VAL A 384 14.85 3.16 17.76
CA VAL A 384 14.54 1.97 16.97
C VAL A 384 14.89 0.71 17.77
N LYS A 385 13.90 -0.18 17.92
CA LYS A 385 14.06 -1.50 18.53
C LYS A 385 13.74 -2.59 17.52
N ILE A 386 14.69 -3.55 17.35
CA ILE A 386 14.47 -4.77 16.57
C ILE A 386 14.77 -5.95 17.47
N SER A 387 13.80 -6.83 17.67
CA SER A 387 13.91 -7.98 18.56
C SER A 387 13.38 -9.26 17.94
N ASN A 388 13.87 -10.41 18.45
CA ASN A 388 13.40 -11.74 18.04
C ASN A 388 13.44 -11.93 16.51
N LEU A 389 14.58 -11.60 15.89
CA LEU A 389 14.80 -11.69 14.44
C LEU A 389 15.62 -12.93 14.10
N ARG A 390 15.07 -13.78 13.24
CA ARG A 390 15.86 -14.84 12.58
C ARG A 390 15.93 -14.52 11.08
N ILE A 391 17.16 -14.49 10.55
CA ILE A 391 17.38 -14.15 9.15
C ILE A 391 18.43 -15.03 8.50
N VAL A 392 18.12 -15.53 7.30
CA VAL A 392 19.01 -16.29 6.42
C VAL A 392 19.23 -15.50 5.15
N TYR A 393 20.45 -15.03 4.94
CA TYR A 393 20.87 -14.36 3.71
C TYR A 393 21.44 -15.36 2.70
N LYS A 394 21.45 -15.00 1.42
CA LYS A 394 22.13 -15.78 0.37
C LYS A 394 23.63 -15.90 0.62
N GLY A 395 24.25 -14.88 1.18
CA GLY A 395 25.70 -14.79 1.32
C GLY A 395 26.41 -14.35 0.04
N GLY A 396 27.69 -14.62 -0.07
CA GLY A 396 28.52 -14.31 -1.24
C GLY A 396 29.18 -12.94 -1.24
N GLY A 397 29.09 -12.18 -0.16
CA GLY A 397 29.79 -10.90 -0.01
C GLY A 397 31.31 -11.11 0.08
N THR A 398 32.09 -10.22 -0.58
CA THR A 398 33.56 -10.32 -0.65
C THR A 398 34.24 -9.41 0.37
N LYS A 399 35.54 -9.64 0.62
CA LYS A 399 36.35 -8.80 1.52
C LYS A 399 36.51 -7.36 1.01
N GLU A 400 36.58 -7.18 -0.29
CA GLU A 400 36.70 -5.87 -0.96
C GLU A 400 35.45 -5.03 -0.73
N GLN A 401 34.29 -5.65 -0.72
CA GLN A 401 33.00 -4.98 -0.45
C GLN A 401 32.93 -4.40 0.96
N ALA A 402 33.69 -4.91 1.93
CA ALA A 402 33.76 -4.35 3.28
C ALA A 402 34.29 -2.91 3.33
N SER A 403 35.02 -2.47 2.31
CA SER A 403 35.61 -1.14 2.22
C SER A 403 34.79 -0.15 1.36
N LEU A 404 33.65 -0.57 0.84
CA LEU A 404 32.79 0.30 0.04
C LEU A 404 32.30 1.49 0.86
N ILE A 405 32.22 2.63 0.20
CA ILE A 405 31.66 3.86 0.78
C ILE A 405 30.19 3.95 0.32
N VAL A 406 29.30 3.99 1.29
CA VAL A 406 27.87 4.17 1.02
C VAL A 406 27.58 5.66 0.82
N PRO A 407 27.07 6.09 -0.34
CA PRO A 407 26.77 7.50 -0.60
C PRO A 407 25.58 7.97 0.28
N GLU A 408 25.49 9.27 0.55
CA GLU A 408 24.36 9.82 1.34
C GLU A 408 23.04 9.77 0.58
N ASN A 409 23.07 10.17 -0.68
CA ASN A 409 21.90 10.14 -1.57
C ASN A 409 20.62 10.74 -0.94
N GLU A 410 20.74 11.83 -0.20
CA GLU A 410 19.68 12.46 0.60
C GLU A 410 18.41 12.74 -0.21
N LYS A 411 18.58 13.22 -1.45
CA LYS A 411 17.49 13.65 -2.33
C LYS A 411 17.01 12.58 -3.31
N LYS A 412 17.65 11.41 -3.33
CA LYS A 412 17.26 10.32 -4.23
C LYS A 412 15.95 9.67 -3.78
N TYR A 413 15.30 9.03 -4.75
CA TYR A 413 14.19 8.14 -4.46
C TYR A 413 14.64 7.04 -3.48
N PRO A 414 13.92 6.80 -2.37
CA PRO A 414 14.42 5.98 -1.27
C PRO A 414 14.22 4.49 -1.51
N GLU A 415 15.10 3.88 -2.25
CA GLU A 415 15.18 2.43 -2.39
C GLU A 415 16.56 1.94 -1.93
N PRO A 416 16.70 0.74 -1.35
CA PRO A 416 18.00 0.22 -0.92
C PRO A 416 19.08 0.23 -1.99
N ASP A 417 18.73 0.01 -3.25
CA ASP A 417 19.65 -0.02 -4.40
C ASP A 417 20.30 1.34 -4.70
N MET A 418 19.71 2.44 -4.23
CA MET A 418 20.34 3.78 -4.34
C MET A 418 21.70 3.85 -3.64
N PHE A 419 21.93 2.96 -2.67
CA PHE A 419 23.18 2.88 -1.92
C PHE A 419 24.20 1.93 -2.54
N GLY A 420 23.81 1.13 -3.52
CA GLY A 420 24.63 0.07 -4.10
C GLY A 420 24.79 -1.12 -3.13
N ILE A 421 25.91 -1.85 -3.25
CA ILE A 421 26.21 -2.97 -2.37
C ILE A 421 26.58 -2.42 -0.98
N ILE A 422 25.95 -2.92 0.05
CA ILE A 422 26.19 -2.52 1.44
C ILE A 422 27.43 -3.21 2.00
N PRO A 423 28.36 -2.48 2.68
CA PRO A 423 29.59 -3.03 3.22
C PRO A 423 29.41 -3.91 4.48
N ALA A 424 28.19 -4.16 4.90
CA ALA A 424 27.83 -5.04 6.02
C ALA A 424 26.97 -6.21 5.55
N SER A 425 27.12 -7.39 6.17
CA SER A 425 26.38 -8.59 5.75
C SER A 425 25.00 -8.73 6.41
N PHE A 426 24.77 -8.10 7.55
CA PHE A 426 23.49 -8.18 8.28
C PHE A 426 22.84 -6.82 8.51
N LEU A 427 23.55 -5.86 9.11
CA LEU A 427 22.98 -4.60 9.54
C LEU A 427 23.88 -3.42 9.23
N TYR A 428 23.35 -2.41 8.58
CA TYR A 428 23.98 -1.12 8.37
C TYR A 428 23.12 -0.02 9.00
N VAL A 429 23.71 0.73 9.94
CA VAL A 429 23.02 1.84 10.61
C VAL A 429 23.83 3.11 10.43
N ARG A 430 23.18 4.18 10.02
CA ARG A 430 23.79 5.48 9.81
C ARG A 430 22.90 6.63 10.28
N HIS A 431 23.51 7.66 10.89
CA HIS A 431 22.82 8.84 11.42
C HIS A 431 21.62 8.43 12.28
N ALA A 432 21.90 7.73 13.37
CA ALA A 432 20.87 7.20 14.26
C ALA A 432 21.27 7.35 15.74
N LYS A 433 20.26 7.37 16.61
CA LYS A 433 20.42 7.44 18.06
C LYS A 433 19.48 6.47 18.76
N ASN A 434 19.94 5.85 19.85
CA ASN A 434 19.17 4.90 20.66
C ASN A 434 18.62 3.73 19.83
N VAL A 435 19.52 2.91 19.29
CA VAL A 435 19.18 1.71 18.50
C VAL A 435 19.42 0.45 19.33
N GLU A 436 18.38 -0.32 19.56
CA GLU A 436 18.45 -1.59 20.29
C GLU A 436 18.18 -2.78 19.36
N ILE A 437 19.11 -3.74 19.33
CA ILE A 437 19.01 -5.00 18.57
C ILE A 437 19.13 -6.16 19.56
N SER A 438 18.08 -6.98 19.68
CA SER A 438 18.06 -8.03 20.70
C SER A 438 17.50 -9.37 20.20
N ASN A 439 18.02 -10.49 20.73
CA ASN A 439 17.60 -11.85 20.38
C ASN A 439 17.61 -12.11 18.87
N VAL A 440 18.75 -11.92 18.24
CA VAL A 440 18.91 -12.03 16.78
C VAL A 440 19.77 -13.24 16.41
N GLU A 441 19.32 -14.00 15.42
CA GLU A 441 20.06 -15.09 14.80
C GLU A 441 20.22 -14.83 13.30
N VAL A 442 21.47 -14.72 12.84
CA VAL A 442 21.82 -14.51 11.43
C VAL A 442 22.62 -15.66 10.90
N SER A 443 22.24 -16.15 9.72
CA SER A 443 22.98 -17.19 9.00
C SER A 443 23.01 -16.89 7.49
N PHE A 444 23.85 -17.63 6.78
CA PHE A 444 24.11 -17.43 5.36
C PHE A 444 24.10 -18.77 4.63
N LEU A 445 23.50 -18.80 3.43
CA LEU A 445 23.50 -20.00 2.58
C LEU A 445 24.87 -20.26 1.95
N THR A 446 25.65 -19.20 1.69
CA THR A 446 27.05 -19.27 1.24
C THR A 446 27.89 -18.30 2.09
N PRO A 447 29.21 -18.51 2.25
CA PRO A 447 30.05 -17.62 3.03
C PRO A 447 29.95 -16.16 2.59
N ASP A 448 29.97 -15.25 3.58
CA ASP A 448 30.01 -13.80 3.36
C ASP A 448 31.17 -13.21 4.16
N TYR A 449 32.08 -12.49 3.49
CA TYR A 449 33.32 -12.01 4.08
C TYR A 449 33.27 -10.54 4.54
N ARG A 450 32.11 -9.89 4.45
CA ARG A 450 31.89 -8.55 4.98
C ARG A 450 31.73 -8.59 6.51
N PRO A 451 32.02 -7.49 7.21
CA PRO A 451 31.67 -7.35 8.62
C PRO A 451 30.16 -7.51 8.81
N THR A 452 29.74 -8.05 9.94
CA THR A 452 28.33 -8.33 10.20
C THR A 452 27.53 -7.06 10.39
N VAL A 453 28.03 -6.11 11.18
CA VAL A 453 27.37 -4.86 11.51
C VAL A 453 28.32 -3.69 11.21
N GLN A 454 27.80 -2.67 10.53
CA GLN A 454 28.49 -1.39 10.40
C GLN A 454 27.63 -0.28 10.99
N LEU A 455 28.23 0.52 11.87
CA LEU A 455 27.65 1.71 12.48
C LEU A 455 28.42 2.94 12.00
N GLU A 456 27.72 3.95 11.49
CA GLU A 456 28.30 5.18 11.00
C GLU A 456 27.50 6.39 11.52
N ASP A 457 28.14 7.24 12.34
CA ASP A 457 27.49 8.32 13.08
C ASP A 457 26.26 7.83 13.89
N VAL A 458 26.50 6.83 14.75
CA VAL A 458 25.47 6.23 15.60
C VAL A 458 25.82 6.46 17.07
N LYS A 459 24.84 6.92 17.85
CA LYS A 459 24.96 7.13 19.29
C LYS A 459 24.03 6.21 20.06
N GLU A 460 24.46 5.79 21.25
CA GLU A 460 23.62 5.04 22.18
C GLU A 460 23.04 3.75 21.56
N SER A 461 23.90 2.83 21.08
CA SER A 461 23.44 1.54 20.52
C SER A 461 23.65 0.37 21.49
N VAL A 462 22.69 -0.55 21.54
CA VAL A 462 22.69 -1.75 22.38
C VAL A 462 22.46 -2.99 21.53
N PHE A 463 23.33 -4.00 21.70
CA PHE A 463 23.19 -5.30 21.06
C PHE A 463 23.13 -6.38 22.15
N ARG A 464 22.02 -7.12 22.21
CA ARG A 464 21.78 -8.14 23.22
C ARG A 464 21.51 -9.50 22.59
N ASN A 465 22.20 -10.57 23.03
CA ASN A 465 21.99 -11.94 22.56
C ASN A 465 21.92 -12.02 21.01
N VAL A 466 22.98 -11.56 20.33
CA VAL A 466 23.10 -11.60 18.85
C VAL A 466 24.00 -12.78 18.48
N LYS A 467 23.44 -13.76 17.78
CA LYS A 467 24.14 -14.96 17.30
C LYS A 467 24.35 -14.86 15.79
N ILE A 468 25.60 -14.97 15.38
CA ILE A 468 26.01 -14.94 13.98
C ILE A 468 26.62 -16.29 13.61
N ASN A 469 25.96 -17.00 12.72
CA ASN A 469 26.44 -18.28 12.21
C ASN A 469 27.25 -18.04 10.91
N GLN A 470 28.41 -17.39 11.07
CA GLN A 470 29.32 -17.05 9.98
C GLN A 470 30.76 -17.09 10.47
N PRO A 471 31.45 -18.26 10.35
CA PRO A 471 32.83 -18.42 10.84
C PRO A 471 33.84 -17.50 10.12
N GLU A 472 33.61 -17.15 8.88
CA GLU A 472 34.54 -16.40 8.03
C GLU A 472 34.45 -14.88 8.14
N ALA A 473 33.48 -14.33 8.90
CA ALA A 473 33.37 -12.87 9.07
C ALA A 473 34.61 -12.30 9.77
N PRO A 474 35.32 -11.36 9.17
CA PRO A 474 36.58 -10.85 9.73
C PRO A 474 36.35 -10.02 11.01
N LYS A 475 35.18 -9.38 11.15
CA LYS A 475 34.79 -8.54 12.30
C LYS A 475 33.30 -8.56 12.53
N LEU A 476 32.90 -8.57 13.79
CA LEU A 476 31.48 -8.41 14.15
C LEU A 476 31.03 -6.97 13.90
N PHE A 477 31.81 -5.98 14.32
CA PHE A 477 31.47 -4.55 14.18
C PHE A 477 32.56 -3.79 13.42
N VAL A 478 32.10 -2.86 12.55
CA VAL A 478 32.88 -1.74 12.03
C VAL A 478 32.21 -0.45 12.49
N LEU A 479 32.97 0.44 13.13
CA LEU A 479 32.51 1.72 13.68
C LEU A 479 33.17 2.87 12.94
N LYS A 480 32.37 3.83 12.47
CA LYS A 480 32.82 5.10 11.89
C LYS A 480 32.09 6.23 12.61
N ASN A 481 32.82 7.12 13.27
CA ASN A 481 32.26 8.26 14.04
C ASN A 481 31.11 7.86 14.99
N SER A 482 31.12 6.64 15.49
CA SER A 482 30.06 6.08 16.31
C SER A 482 30.55 5.75 17.70
N ASP A 483 29.63 5.82 18.67
CA ASP A 483 29.89 5.31 20.01
C ASP A 483 30.14 3.79 19.97
N LYS A 484 30.94 3.32 20.92
CA LYS A 484 31.12 1.88 21.10
C LYS A 484 29.77 1.27 21.57
N PRO A 485 29.21 0.30 20.85
CA PRO A 485 27.94 -0.30 21.24
C PRO A 485 28.07 -1.04 22.58
N VAL A 486 27.00 -1.01 23.38
CA VAL A 486 26.86 -1.87 24.54
C VAL A 486 26.47 -3.26 24.05
N VAL A 487 27.37 -4.26 24.30
CA VAL A 487 27.11 -5.64 23.88
C VAL A 487 26.84 -6.49 25.13
N LEU A 488 25.65 -7.07 25.18
CA LEU A 488 25.20 -7.94 26.28
C LEU A 488 24.98 -9.37 25.75
N LYS A 489 25.40 -10.35 26.52
CA LYS A 489 25.25 -11.78 26.20
C LYS A 489 23.84 -12.26 26.57
#